data_d0a5ec34c9ce2a66c9181a8bd1eeb6e9
#
_entry.id   d0a5ec34c9ce2a66c9181a8bd1eeb6e9
#
_cell.length_a   1.000
_cell.length_b   1.000
_cell.length_c   1.000
_cell.angle_alpha   90.00
_cell.angle_beta   90.00
_cell.angle_gamma   90.00
#
_symmetry.space_group_name_H-M   'P 1'
#
loop_
_entity.id
_entity.type
_entity.pdbx_description
1 polymer ?
#
loop_
_entity_poly.entity_id
_entity_poly.type
_entity_poly.pdbx_seq_one_letter_code
_entity_poly.pdbx_strand_id
1 'polypeptide(L)'
;MKISRKTTLLAGFLLGLILPLAAQVRTTREEYIDRYKSIAIAQMERYGIPASITLAQGILESDCGNSLLSMRSNNHFGIKCKRDWTGEKVYHDDDAKGECFRAYPTVEASYHDHAEFLDKQPRYDSLFAYASDDYKSWARGLKAAGYATAPDYAQRLIRIIEESQLFLLDRPDGEALYARRYGLPRDPEEWFSSQTSV
;
A
#
# COMPACT_ATOMS: atom_id res chain seq x y z
N MET A 1 12.80 -72.01 40.89
CA MET A 1 13.64 -71.21 39.99
C MET A 1 12.80 -70.07 39.48
N LYS A 2 12.96 -68.85 40.08
CA LYS A 2 12.17 -67.67 39.76
C LYS A 2 12.96 -66.82 38.80
N ILE A 3 12.46 -66.58 37.58
CA ILE A 3 13.06 -65.68 36.58
C ILE A 3 12.41 -64.33 36.74
N SER A 4 13.21 -63.38 37.19
CA SER A 4 12.80 -61.96 37.29
C SER A 4 12.97 -61.29 35.93
N ARG A 5 11.86 -60.81 35.36
CA ARG A 5 11.87 -59.92 34.15
C ARG A 5 12.08 -58.47 34.57
N LYS A 6 13.22 -57.90 34.24
CA LYS A 6 13.48 -56.46 34.35
C LYS A 6 12.85 -55.75 33.16
N THR A 7 11.85 -54.93 33.41
CA THR A 7 11.23 -54.07 32.40
C THR A 7 12.05 -52.75 32.33
N THR A 8 12.74 -52.55 31.20
CA THR A 8 13.45 -51.31 30.93
C THR A 8 12.48 -50.32 30.30
N LEU A 9 12.14 -49.22 31.01
CA LEU A 9 11.40 -48.12 30.47
C LEU A 9 12.34 -47.24 29.62
N LEU A 10 12.11 -47.21 28.32
CA LEU A 10 12.72 -46.23 27.41
C LEU A 10 11.93 -44.93 27.52
N ALA A 11 12.50 -43.93 28.19
CA ALA A 11 11.98 -42.57 28.18
C ALA A 11 12.38 -41.88 26.86
N GLY A 12 11.45 -41.83 25.92
CA GLY A 12 11.62 -41.06 24.69
C GLY A 12 11.56 -39.56 24.98
N PHE A 13 12.70 -38.88 24.86
CA PHE A 13 12.81 -37.42 24.93
C PHE A 13 12.32 -36.86 23.60
N LEU A 14 11.07 -36.37 23.55
CA LEU A 14 10.56 -35.58 22.41
C LEU A 14 11.21 -34.19 22.49
N LEU A 15 12.28 -34.00 21.71
CA LEU A 15 12.84 -32.66 21.46
C LEU A 15 11.87 -31.92 20.56
N GLY A 16 10.97 -31.12 21.16
CA GLY A 16 10.10 -30.20 20.41
C GLY A 16 10.96 -29.16 19.72
N LEU A 17 11.05 -29.18 18.38
CA LEU A 17 11.61 -28.13 17.58
C LEU A 17 10.69 -26.89 17.74
N ILE A 18 11.08 -25.97 18.61
CA ILE A 18 10.50 -24.62 18.66
C ILE A 18 11.07 -23.86 17.47
N LEU A 19 10.37 -23.90 16.33
CA LEU A 19 10.67 -23.00 15.23
C LEU A 19 10.36 -21.58 15.71
N PRO A 20 11.31 -20.64 15.62
CA PRO A 20 11.01 -19.24 15.92
C PRO A 20 9.93 -18.77 14.95
N LEU A 21 8.79 -18.31 15.49
CA LEU A 21 7.78 -17.61 14.75
C LEU A 21 8.45 -16.30 14.28
N ALA A 22 8.92 -16.27 13.04
CA ALA A 22 9.45 -15.07 12.45
C ALA A 22 8.34 -14.02 12.47
N ALA A 23 8.46 -12.99 13.31
CA ALA A 23 7.55 -11.87 13.31
C ALA A 23 7.60 -11.26 11.91
N GLN A 24 6.48 -11.23 11.22
CA GLN A 24 6.39 -10.61 9.90
C GLN A 24 6.76 -9.14 10.04
N VAL A 25 7.89 -8.73 9.45
CA VAL A 25 8.35 -7.35 9.48
C VAL A 25 7.32 -6.52 8.71
N ARG A 26 6.70 -5.56 9.40
CA ARG A 26 5.72 -4.67 8.77
C ARG A 26 6.46 -3.61 7.96
N THR A 27 5.98 -3.36 6.76
CA THR A 27 6.45 -2.25 5.92
C THR A 27 6.16 -0.92 6.63
N THR A 28 7.17 -0.09 6.81
CA THR A 28 7.02 1.26 7.34
C THR A 28 6.43 2.19 6.28
N ARG A 29 6.02 3.39 6.69
CA ARG A 29 5.53 4.41 5.76
C ARG A 29 6.63 4.86 4.80
N GLU A 30 7.83 5.03 5.30
CA GLU A 30 9.01 5.43 4.53
C GLU A 30 9.37 4.38 3.47
N GLU A 31 9.41 3.10 3.84
CA GLU A 31 9.63 1.99 2.91
C GLU A 31 8.54 1.89 1.85
N TYR A 32 7.28 2.13 2.24
CA TYR A 32 6.15 2.16 1.31
C TYR A 32 6.31 3.28 0.27
N ILE A 33 6.61 4.49 0.73
CA ILE A 33 6.83 5.65 -0.14
C ILE A 33 8.00 5.39 -1.08
N ASP A 34 9.12 4.93 -0.56
CA ASP A 34 10.31 4.67 -1.38
C ASP A 34 10.03 3.64 -2.48
N ARG A 35 9.30 2.59 -2.16
CA ARG A 35 8.93 1.52 -3.10
C ARG A 35 7.96 1.97 -4.20
N TYR A 36 7.04 2.88 -3.90
CA TYR A 36 5.92 3.18 -4.82
C TYR A 36 5.91 4.61 -5.35
N LYS A 37 6.84 5.49 -4.93
CA LYS A 37 6.89 6.89 -5.39
C LYS A 37 6.98 7.04 -6.90
N SER A 38 7.86 6.27 -7.56
CA SER A 38 8.05 6.37 -9.01
C SER A 38 6.80 5.93 -9.78
N ILE A 39 6.05 4.94 -9.26
CA ILE A 39 4.77 4.53 -9.85
C ILE A 39 3.73 5.65 -9.69
N ALA A 40 3.64 6.26 -8.53
CA ALA A 40 2.71 7.37 -8.29
C ALA A 40 3.02 8.59 -9.17
N ILE A 41 4.29 8.92 -9.37
CA ILE A 41 4.73 9.97 -10.30
C ILE A 41 4.33 9.62 -11.73
N ALA A 42 4.57 8.40 -12.20
CA ALA A 42 4.16 7.97 -13.54
C ALA A 42 2.63 8.04 -13.75
N GLN A 43 1.82 7.75 -12.71
CA GLN A 43 0.38 7.94 -12.78
C GLN A 43 0.00 9.43 -12.81
N MET A 44 0.69 10.30 -12.07
CA MET A 44 0.50 11.74 -12.13
C MET A 44 0.79 12.30 -13.53
N GLU A 45 1.90 11.91 -14.13
CA GLU A 45 2.26 12.33 -15.50
C GLU A 45 1.23 11.89 -16.54
N ARG A 46 0.66 10.70 -16.36
CA ARG A 46 -0.29 10.13 -17.33
C ARG A 46 -1.72 10.63 -17.15
N TYR A 47 -2.19 10.77 -15.91
CA TYR A 47 -3.60 11.03 -15.59
C TYR A 47 -3.83 12.38 -14.91
N GLY A 48 -2.79 13.11 -14.50
CA GLY A 48 -2.92 14.39 -13.81
C GLY A 48 -3.32 14.30 -12.32
N ILE A 49 -3.34 13.09 -11.75
CA ILE A 49 -3.65 12.86 -10.34
C ILE A 49 -2.37 13.10 -9.53
N PRO A 50 -2.35 13.99 -8.51
CA PRO A 50 -1.14 14.25 -7.71
C PRO A 50 -0.51 12.95 -7.18
N ALA A 51 0.81 12.81 -7.32
CA ALA A 51 1.55 11.66 -6.78
C ALA A 51 1.39 11.56 -5.25
N SER A 52 1.36 12.72 -4.58
CA SER A 52 1.10 12.83 -3.14
C SER A 52 -0.26 12.25 -2.74
N ILE A 53 -1.31 12.51 -3.51
CA ILE A 53 -2.66 11.96 -3.29
C ILE A 53 -2.66 10.46 -3.47
N THR A 54 -2.09 9.97 -4.58
CA THR A 54 -2.04 8.54 -4.88
C THR A 54 -1.31 7.78 -3.77
N LEU A 55 -0.14 8.26 -3.31
CA LEU A 55 0.61 7.65 -2.22
C LEU A 55 -0.14 7.72 -0.89
N ALA A 56 -0.73 8.86 -0.55
CA ALA A 56 -1.47 9.01 0.70
C ALA A 56 -2.68 8.08 0.76
N GLN A 57 -3.39 7.89 -0.35
CA GLN A 57 -4.48 6.91 -0.44
C GLN A 57 -3.94 5.49 -0.28
N GLY A 58 -2.88 5.11 -0.99
CA GLY A 58 -2.29 3.78 -0.86
C GLY A 58 -1.82 3.46 0.57
N ILE A 59 -1.18 4.42 1.25
CA ILE A 59 -0.78 4.31 2.66
C ILE A 59 -2.01 4.10 3.55
N LEU A 60 -3.04 4.91 3.37
CA LEU A 60 -4.22 4.94 4.21
C LEU A 60 -5.08 3.69 4.06
N GLU A 61 -5.38 3.29 2.81
CA GLU A 61 -6.29 2.19 2.48
C GLU A 61 -5.66 0.81 2.69
N SER A 62 -4.34 0.69 2.53
CA SER A 62 -3.63 -0.59 2.65
C SER A 62 -2.86 -0.78 3.94
N ASP A 63 -2.84 0.23 4.83
CA ASP A 63 -1.94 0.22 6.00
C ASP A 63 -0.46 0.02 5.57
N CYS A 64 0.01 0.82 4.63
CA CYS A 64 1.32 0.67 3.99
C CYS A 64 1.54 -0.71 3.36
N GLY A 65 0.52 -1.32 2.78
CA GLY A 65 0.56 -2.67 2.22
C GLY A 65 0.50 -3.80 3.25
N ASN A 66 0.29 -3.50 4.53
CA ASN A 66 0.26 -4.49 5.60
C ASN A 66 -1.15 -5.04 5.90
N SER A 67 -2.21 -4.49 5.30
CA SER A 67 -3.56 -4.99 5.51
C SER A 67 -3.73 -6.39 4.91
N LEU A 68 -4.58 -7.22 5.51
CA LEU A 68 -4.86 -8.56 4.99
C LEU A 68 -5.38 -8.53 3.56
N LEU A 69 -6.18 -7.53 3.22
CA LEU A 69 -6.70 -7.34 1.87
C LEU A 69 -5.55 -7.08 0.89
N SER A 70 -4.70 -6.08 1.16
CA SER A 70 -3.60 -5.73 0.26
C SER A 70 -2.60 -6.88 0.08
N MET A 71 -2.25 -7.59 1.15
CA MET A 71 -1.33 -8.74 1.09
C MET A 71 -1.87 -9.91 0.26
N ARG A 72 -3.19 -10.12 0.23
CA ARG A 72 -3.83 -11.23 -0.50
C ARG A 72 -4.15 -10.91 -1.95
N SER A 73 -4.33 -9.64 -2.26
CA SER A 73 -4.90 -9.21 -3.54
C SER A 73 -4.06 -8.18 -4.30
N ASN A 74 -2.96 -7.68 -3.74
CA ASN A 74 -2.22 -6.52 -4.22
C ASN A 74 -3.12 -5.26 -4.40
N ASN A 75 -4.29 -5.23 -3.76
CA ASN A 75 -5.24 -4.12 -3.86
C ASN A 75 -4.93 -3.10 -2.76
N HIS A 76 -4.17 -2.08 -3.12
CA HIS A 76 -3.71 -1.05 -2.19
C HIS A 76 -4.70 0.10 -2.00
N PHE A 77 -5.82 0.09 -2.72
CA PHE A 77 -6.81 1.19 -2.70
C PHE A 77 -8.20 0.72 -2.29
N GLY A 78 -8.37 -0.55 -1.89
CA GLY A 78 -9.66 -1.09 -1.48
C GLY A 78 -10.73 -1.04 -2.58
N ILE A 79 -10.34 -1.16 -3.86
CA ILE A 79 -11.30 -1.07 -4.96
C ILE A 79 -12.19 -2.31 -4.96
N LYS A 80 -13.49 -2.09 -4.75
CA LYS A 80 -14.52 -3.14 -4.76
C LYS A 80 -14.83 -3.58 -6.19
N CYS A 81 -15.23 -4.85 -6.36
CA CYS A 81 -15.71 -5.33 -7.65
C CYS A 81 -16.96 -4.55 -8.07
N LYS A 82 -17.04 -4.26 -9.37
CA LYS A 82 -18.27 -3.82 -10.02
C LYS A 82 -18.75 -4.90 -10.99
N ARG A 83 -19.93 -4.74 -11.59
CA ARG A 83 -20.53 -5.72 -12.50
C ARG A 83 -19.67 -6.01 -13.73
N ASP A 84 -18.88 -5.04 -14.16
CA ASP A 84 -17.98 -5.08 -15.30
C ASP A 84 -16.57 -5.63 -14.99
N TRP A 85 -16.26 -5.93 -13.69
CA TRP A 85 -14.99 -6.50 -13.31
C TRP A 85 -14.89 -7.99 -13.68
N THR A 86 -13.99 -8.31 -14.61
CA THR A 86 -13.73 -9.67 -15.11
C THR A 86 -12.43 -10.29 -14.58
N GLY A 87 -11.60 -9.49 -13.86
CA GLY A 87 -10.34 -9.96 -13.27
C GLY A 87 -10.55 -10.82 -12.01
N GLU A 88 -9.43 -11.19 -11.39
CA GLU A 88 -9.40 -11.96 -10.14
C GLU A 88 -10.11 -11.21 -9.00
N LYS A 89 -10.63 -11.97 -8.05
CA LYS A 89 -11.46 -11.45 -6.94
C LYS A 89 -11.01 -12.04 -5.62
N VAL A 90 -11.12 -11.23 -4.59
CA VAL A 90 -10.97 -11.66 -3.20
C VAL A 90 -12.18 -11.18 -2.40
N TYR A 91 -12.59 -11.97 -1.41
CA TYR A 91 -13.69 -11.60 -0.52
C TYR A 91 -13.12 -11.26 0.86
N HIS A 92 -13.57 -10.13 1.38
CA HIS A 92 -13.12 -9.61 2.67
C HIS A 92 -14.29 -8.92 3.39
N ASP A 93 -14.29 -8.97 4.72
CA ASP A 93 -15.25 -8.24 5.54
C ASP A 93 -14.76 -6.81 5.71
N ASP A 94 -15.56 -5.82 5.29
CA ASP A 94 -15.30 -4.39 5.41
C ASP A 94 -16.57 -3.70 5.94
N ASP A 95 -17.23 -2.85 5.20
CA ASP A 95 -18.52 -2.25 5.59
C ASP A 95 -19.61 -3.33 5.74
N ALA A 96 -19.51 -4.41 4.97
CA ALA A 96 -20.39 -5.58 5.05
C ALA A 96 -19.57 -6.88 5.01
N LYS A 97 -20.20 -8.00 5.42
CA LYS A 97 -19.56 -9.32 5.35
C LYS A 97 -19.42 -9.79 3.91
N GLY A 98 -18.24 -10.33 3.58
CA GLY A 98 -17.97 -11.00 2.31
C GLY A 98 -18.05 -10.07 1.10
N GLU A 99 -17.67 -8.81 1.23
CA GLU A 99 -17.60 -7.88 0.11
C GLU A 99 -16.54 -8.31 -0.91
N CYS A 100 -16.86 -8.09 -2.18
CA CYS A 100 -15.97 -8.43 -3.29
C CYS A 100 -14.99 -7.28 -3.57
N PHE A 101 -13.70 -7.58 -3.52
CA PHE A 101 -12.62 -6.67 -3.90
C PHE A 101 -11.87 -7.20 -5.12
N ARG A 102 -11.37 -6.28 -5.96
CA ARG A 102 -10.51 -6.61 -7.08
C ARG A 102 -9.19 -7.19 -6.57
N ALA A 103 -8.67 -8.20 -7.25
CA ALA A 103 -7.33 -8.71 -7.02
C ALA A 103 -6.46 -8.49 -8.26
N TYR A 104 -5.18 -8.17 -8.04
CA TYR A 104 -4.27 -7.79 -9.10
C TYR A 104 -3.03 -8.70 -9.08
N PRO A 105 -2.41 -8.95 -10.24
CA PRO A 105 -1.18 -9.72 -10.32
C PRO A 105 0.01 -9.02 -9.63
N THR A 106 0.02 -7.68 -9.63
CA THR A 106 1.05 -6.85 -9.00
C THR A 106 0.44 -5.61 -8.35
N VAL A 107 1.20 -4.96 -7.47
CA VAL A 107 0.80 -3.69 -6.86
C VAL A 107 0.71 -2.57 -7.90
N GLU A 108 1.60 -2.56 -8.90
CA GLU A 108 1.58 -1.61 -10.01
C GLU A 108 0.25 -1.65 -10.77
N ALA A 109 -0.29 -2.86 -10.97
CA ALA A 109 -1.59 -3.04 -11.62
C ALA A 109 -2.73 -2.41 -10.79
N SER A 110 -2.63 -2.46 -9.45
CA SER A 110 -3.58 -1.80 -8.56
C SER A 110 -3.47 -0.27 -8.64
N TYR A 111 -2.26 0.28 -8.74
CA TYR A 111 -2.03 1.72 -8.93
C TYR A 111 -2.59 2.21 -10.25
N HIS A 112 -2.39 1.43 -11.32
CA HIS A 112 -2.93 1.75 -12.63
C HIS A 112 -4.46 1.73 -12.63
N ASP A 113 -5.08 0.67 -12.10
CA ASP A 113 -6.53 0.57 -12.02
C ASP A 113 -7.15 1.65 -11.13
N HIS A 114 -6.45 2.08 -10.05
CA HIS A 114 -6.88 3.21 -9.22
C HIS A 114 -6.90 4.52 -10.01
N ALA A 115 -5.86 4.80 -10.80
CA ALA A 115 -5.83 6.01 -11.62
C ALA A 115 -6.95 5.99 -12.68
N GLU A 116 -7.15 4.85 -13.38
CA GLU A 116 -8.26 4.67 -14.30
C GLU A 116 -9.64 4.76 -13.62
N PHE A 117 -9.75 4.27 -12.38
CA PHE A 117 -10.98 4.36 -11.61
C PHE A 117 -11.37 5.81 -11.31
N LEU A 118 -10.41 6.69 -11.02
CA LEU A 118 -10.67 8.11 -10.83
C LEU A 118 -10.95 8.81 -12.17
N ASP A 119 -10.18 8.52 -13.20
CA ASP A 119 -10.30 9.12 -14.53
C ASP A 119 -11.63 8.80 -15.23
N LYS A 120 -12.11 7.55 -15.11
CA LYS A 120 -13.28 7.08 -15.87
C LYS A 120 -14.64 7.30 -15.17
N GLN A 121 -14.67 7.74 -13.91
CA GLN A 121 -15.92 7.89 -13.20
C GLN A 121 -16.37 9.36 -13.11
N PRO A 122 -17.54 9.74 -13.71
CA PRO A 122 -17.99 11.13 -13.80
C PRO A 122 -18.07 11.89 -12.47
N ARG A 123 -18.26 11.18 -11.37
CA ARG A 123 -18.28 11.81 -10.04
C ARG A 123 -16.95 12.43 -9.62
N TYR A 124 -15.86 12.06 -10.28
CA TYR A 124 -14.51 12.59 -10.02
C TYR A 124 -14.05 13.63 -11.05
N ASP A 125 -14.80 13.87 -12.15
CA ASP A 125 -14.41 14.78 -13.24
C ASP A 125 -14.00 16.16 -12.73
N SER A 126 -14.71 16.68 -11.71
CA SER A 126 -14.41 17.98 -11.13
C SER A 126 -13.04 18.07 -10.45
N LEU A 127 -12.45 16.95 -10.07
CA LEU A 127 -11.12 16.93 -9.44
C LEU A 127 -10.03 17.34 -10.41
N PHE A 128 -10.18 17.01 -11.68
CA PHE A 128 -9.21 17.30 -12.73
C PHE A 128 -9.19 18.78 -13.15
N ALA A 129 -10.05 19.61 -12.57
CA ALA A 129 -9.97 21.07 -12.67
C ALA A 129 -8.99 21.69 -11.65
N TYR A 130 -8.55 20.95 -10.64
CA TYR A 130 -7.55 21.43 -9.69
C TYR A 130 -6.14 21.25 -10.26
N ALA A 131 -5.21 22.12 -9.84
CA ALA A 131 -3.80 21.96 -10.17
C ALA A 131 -3.24 20.65 -9.57
N SER A 132 -2.28 20.01 -10.23
CA SER A 132 -1.68 18.76 -9.79
C SER A 132 -0.87 18.90 -8.49
N ASP A 133 -0.50 20.11 -8.08
CA ASP A 133 0.15 20.42 -6.80
C ASP A 133 -0.82 20.91 -5.71
N ASP A 134 -2.12 21.06 -6.02
CA ASP A 134 -3.15 21.41 -5.03
C ASP A 134 -3.75 20.18 -4.36
N TYR A 135 -2.91 19.40 -3.69
CA TYR A 135 -3.34 18.20 -2.97
C TYR A 135 -4.45 18.44 -1.94
N LYS A 136 -4.57 19.68 -1.40
CA LYS A 136 -5.62 20.01 -0.42
C LYS A 136 -7.00 20.06 -1.05
N SER A 137 -7.13 20.65 -2.23
CA SER A 137 -8.38 20.63 -2.99
C SER A 137 -8.70 19.23 -3.50
N TRP A 138 -7.71 18.48 -3.97
CA TRP A 138 -7.86 17.08 -4.35
C TRP A 138 -8.40 16.22 -3.20
N ALA A 139 -7.79 16.30 -2.00
CA ALA A 139 -8.23 15.52 -0.83
C ALA A 139 -9.67 15.84 -0.43
N ARG A 140 -10.05 17.13 -0.40
CA ARG A 140 -11.41 17.57 -0.10
C ARG A 140 -12.40 17.14 -1.18
N GLY A 141 -12.01 17.26 -2.44
CA GLY A 141 -12.80 16.86 -3.59
C GLY A 141 -13.06 15.36 -3.62
N LEU A 142 -12.07 14.51 -3.33
CA LEU A 142 -12.24 13.07 -3.18
C LEU A 142 -13.29 12.72 -2.11
N LYS A 143 -13.22 13.39 -0.96
CA LYS A 143 -14.23 13.21 0.11
C LYS A 143 -15.60 13.66 -0.34
N ALA A 144 -15.71 14.83 -0.98
CA ALA A 144 -16.97 15.37 -1.49
C ALA A 144 -17.60 14.47 -2.58
N ALA A 145 -16.76 13.89 -3.44
CA ALA A 145 -17.18 12.93 -4.48
C ALA A 145 -17.53 11.53 -3.93
N GLY A 146 -17.40 11.32 -2.61
CA GLY A 146 -17.76 10.06 -1.96
C GLY A 146 -16.77 8.92 -2.19
N TYR A 147 -15.47 9.21 -2.26
CA TYR A 147 -14.45 8.16 -2.32
C TYR A 147 -14.47 7.30 -1.06
N ALA A 148 -14.60 7.93 0.11
CA ALA A 148 -14.72 7.26 1.40
C ALA A 148 -15.85 7.85 2.24
N THR A 149 -16.44 7.04 3.12
CA THR A 149 -17.52 7.42 4.03
C THR A 149 -17.02 8.19 5.24
N ALA A 150 -15.79 7.93 5.72
CA ALA A 150 -15.21 8.54 6.90
C ALA A 150 -15.25 10.08 6.84
N PRO A 151 -15.78 10.78 7.87
CA PRO A 151 -15.94 12.24 7.84
C PRO A 151 -14.61 12.99 7.80
N ASP A 152 -13.55 12.42 8.35
CA ASP A 152 -12.20 12.99 8.45
C ASP A 152 -11.26 12.54 7.32
N TYR A 153 -11.79 11.90 6.26
CA TYR A 153 -10.98 11.34 5.18
C TYR A 153 -10.00 12.33 4.56
N ALA A 154 -10.49 13.50 4.19
CA ALA A 154 -9.65 14.56 3.60
C ALA A 154 -8.52 15.00 4.54
N GLN A 155 -8.83 15.17 5.82
CA GLN A 155 -7.86 15.56 6.84
C GLN A 155 -6.79 14.49 7.06
N ARG A 156 -7.18 13.21 7.00
CA ARG A 156 -6.23 12.08 7.10
C ARG A 156 -5.26 12.08 5.91
N LEU A 157 -5.75 12.26 4.68
CA LEU A 157 -4.90 12.37 3.51
C LEU A 157 -3.93 13.55 3.62
N ILE A 158 -4.45 14.75 3.93
CA ILE A 158 -3.64 15.96 4.08
C ILE A 158 -2.55 15.76 5.14
N ARG A 159 -2.89 15.17 6.28
CA ARG A 159 -1.93 14.87 7.34
C ARG A 159 -0.80 13.94 6.85
N ILE A 160 -1.14 12.83 6.18
CA ILE A 160 -0.13 11.91 5.64
C ILE A 160 0.78 12.65 4.66
N ILE A 161 0.22 13.47 3.77
CA ILE A 161 0.98 14.23 2.78
C ILE A 161 1.92 15.22 3.46
N GLU A 162 1.46 15.96 4.46
CA GLU A 162 2.24 16.97 5.16
C GLU A 162 3.33 16.37 6.07
N GLU A 163 2.99 15.35 6.86
CA GLU A 163 3.94 14.65 7.73
C GLU A 163 5.08 13.99 6.93
N SER A 164 4.76 13.37 5.79
CA SER A 164 5.74 12.70 4.92
C SER A 164 6.26 13.61 3.78
N GLN A 165 5.86 14.88 3.73
CA GLN A 165 6.25 15.86 2.70
C GLN A 165 6.03 15.35 1.27
N LEU A 166 5.00 14.54 1.03
CA LEU A 166 4.72 13.93 -0.28
C LEU A 166 4.43 14.98 -1.36
N PHE A 167 3.97 16.18 -0.98
CA PHE A 167 3.74 17.31 -1.90
C PHE A 167 5.00 17.73 -2.68
N LEU A 168 6.19 17.32 -2.25
CA LEU A 168 7.41 17.50 -3.02
C LEU A 168 7.38 16.71 -4.33
N LEU A 169 6.75 15.52 -4.32
CA LEU A 169 6.66 14.62 -5.47
C LEU A 169 5.72 15.14 -6.57
N ASP A 170 4.85 16.12 -6.26
CA ASP A 170 3.93 16.71 -7.23
C ASP A 170 4.61 17.74 -8.15
N ARG A 171 5.89 18.04 -7.91
CA ARG A 171 6.69 18.99 -8.68
C ARG A 171 7.45 18.32 -9.82
N PRO A 172 7.80 19.02 -10.88
CA PRO A 172 8.56 18.46 -12.01
C PRO A 172 9.90 17.83 -11.63
N ASP A 173 10.55 18.35 -10.57
CA ASP A 173 11.81 17.81 -10.02
C ASP A 173 11.58 17.04 -8.70
N GLY A 174 10.35 16.60 -8.45
CA GLY A 174 9.85 16.13 -7.17
C GLY A 174 10.62 14.94 -6.61
N GLU A 175 10.94 13.96 -7.43
CA GLU A 175 11.69 12.78 -6.98
C GLU A 175 13.10 13.16 -6.49
N ALA A 176 13.80 14.05 -7.21
CA ALA A 176 15.11 14.55 -6.81
C ALA A 176 15.05 15.44 -5.56
N LEU A 177 13.98 16.21 -5.40
CA LEU A 177 13.74 17.02 -4.19
C LEU A 177 13.49 16.12 -2.99
N TYR A 178 12.65 15.11 -3.14
CA TYR A 178 12.33 14.14 -2.10
C TYR A 178 13.57 13.33 -1.68
N ALA A 179 14.31 12.80 -2.65
CA ALA A 179 15.55 12.08 -2.39
C ALA A 179 16.57 12.91 -1.61
N ARG A 180 16.80 14.18 -2.01
CA ARG A 180 17.68 15.11 -1.28
C ARG A 180 17.22 15.36 0.15
N ARG A 181 15.92 15.49 0.37
CA ARG A 181 15.36 15.78 1.70
C ARG A 181 15.57 14.64 2.68
N TYR A 182 15.43 13.40 2.21
CA TYR A 182 15.52 12.21 3.06
C TYR A 182 16.87 11.49 2.97
N GLY A 183 17.86 12.09 2.27
CA GLY A 183 19.21 11.50 2.12
C GLY A 183 19.21 10.18 1.35
N LEU A 184 18.18 9.96 0.52
CA LEU A 184 18.06 8.75 -0.28
C LEU A 184 19.05 8.80 -1.46
N PRO A 185 19.66 7.65 -1.85
CA PRO A 185 20.46 7.58 -3.07
C PRO A 185 19.67 8.00 -4.29
N ARG A 186 20.32 8.65 -5.25
CA ARG A 186 19.66 9.09 -6.49
C ARG A 186 19.36 7.94 -7.45
N ASP A 187 20.02 6.81 -7.27
CA ASP A 187 19.90 5.61 -8.07
C ASP A 187 19.50 4.44 -7.17
N PRO A 188 18.44 3.69 -7.50
CA PRO A 188 18.08 2.46 -6.78
C PRO A 188 19.26 1.46 -6.69
N GLU A 189 20.17 1.41 -7.66
CA GLU A 189 21.34 0.54 -7.63
C GLU A 189 22.39 1.00 -6.59
N GLU A 190 22.52 2.30 -6.31
CA GLU A 190 23.38 2.80 -5.23
C GLU A 190 22.89 2.35 -3.84
N TRP A 191 21.58 2.19 -3.67
CA TRP A 191 21.02 1.76 -2.39
C TRP A 191 21.36 0.29 -2.07
N PHE A 192 21.30 -0.59 -3.07
CA PHE A 192 21.68 -2.00 -2.90
C PHE A 192 23.19 -2.16 -2.67
N SER A 193 24.04 -1.37 -3.33
CA SER A 193 25.49 -1.44 -3.16
C SER A 193 25.96 -0.93 -1.78
N SER A 194 25.25 0.02 -1.17
CA SER A 194 25.59 0.54 0.16
C SER A 194 25.26 -0.42 1.30
N GLN A 195 24.33 -1.38 1.10
CA GLN A 195 23.96 -2.39 2.10
C GLN A 195 24.81 -3.67 2.05
N THR A 196 25.54 -3.90 0.97
CA THR A 196 26.40 -5.09 0.82
C THR A 196 27.85 -4.86 1.29
N SER A 197 28.17 -3.70 1.85
CA SER A 197 29.52 -3.33 2.31
C SER A 197 29.65 -3.35 3.84
N VAL A 198 29.10 -4.39 4.52
CA VAL A 198 29.32 -4.66 5.95
C VAL A 198 29.85 -6.08 6.13
#